data_f49171109a031935efb264cc65dc54e6
#
_entry.id   f49171109a031935efb264cc65dc54e6
#
_cell.length_a   1.000
_cell.length_b   1.000
_cell.length_c   1.000
_cell.angle_alpha   90.00
_cell.angle_beta   90.00
_cell.angle_gamma   90.00
#
_symmetry.space_group_name_H-M   'P 1'
#
loop_
_entity.id
_entity.type
_entity.pdbx_description
1 polymer ?
#
loop_
_entity_poly.entity_id
_entity_poly.type
_entity_poly.pdbx_seq_one_letter_code
_entity_poly.pdbx_strand_id
1 'polypeptide(L)'
;MLALATLWALRRVELRPSLGPDLLLVDRAVRRASQVRVLRGAAAGMLLTAAGLGLTMGTAIVSVSRTARANDIAATGPGYALMQAGGSALLALAAAFVVSAIVAACWPAPRIEAQEAPTGALSGAEVP
;
A
#
# COMPACT_ATOMS: atom_id res chain seq x y z
N MET A 1 -2.03 -8.89 13.11
CA MET A 1 -3.38 -8.30 13.05
C MET A 1 -3.75 -7.78 11.66
N LEU A 2 -2.95 -6.93 10.99
CA LEU A 2 -3.24 -6.40 9.64
C LEU A 2 -3.45 -7.51 8.59
N ALA A 3 -2.59 -8.53 8.56
CA ALA A 3 -2.71 -9.65 7.62
C ALA A 3 -4.03 -10.43 7.77
N LEU A 4 -4.47 -10.67 9.00
CA LEU A 4 -5.75 -11.33 9.28
C LEU A 4 -6.94 -10.48 8.83
N ALA A 5 -6.90 -9.18 9.08
CA ALA A 5 -7.95 -8.25 8.65
C ALA A 5 -8.04 -8.19 7.12
N THR A 6 -6.89 -8.17 6.43
CA THR A 6 -6.82 -8.19 4.96
C THR A 6 -7.38 -9.49 4.40
N LEU A 7 -7.00 -10.63 4.97
CA LEU A 7 -7.49 -11.96 4.55
C LEU A 7 -9.00 -12.07 4.76
N TRP A 8 -9.50 -11.59 5.89
CA TRP A 8 -10.92 -11.57 6.20
C TRP A 8 -11.70 -10.66 5.22
N ALA A 9 -11.17 -9.47 4.91
CA ALA A 9 -11.78 -8.56 3.96
C ALA A 9 -11.83 -9.16 2.54
N LEU A 10 -10.74 -9.79 2.08
CA LEU A 10 -10.70 -10.50 0.79
C LEU A 10 -11.72 -11.63 0.74
N ARG A 11 -11.79 -12.46 1.78
CA ARG A 11 -12.76 -13.57 1.88
C ARG A 11 -14.20 -13.07 1.85
N ARG A 12 -14.47 -11.92 2.47
CA ARG A 12 -15.81 -11.31 2.45
C ARG A 12 -16.22 -10.79 1.07
N VAL A 13 -15.25 -10.30 0.28
CA VAL A 13 -15.49 -9.89 -1.11
C VAL A 13 -15.79 -11.10 -2.00
N GLU A 14 -15.06 -12.21 -1.79
CA GLU A 14 -15.29 -13.45 -2.55
C GLU A 14 -16.62 -14.12 -2.24
N LEU A 15 -17.05 -14.10 -0.98
CA LEU A 15 -18.30 -14.71 -0.51
C LEU A 15 -19.56 -13.88 -0.85
N ARG A 16 -19.41 -12.73 -1.52
CA ARG A 16 -20.56 -11.92 -1.91
C ARG A 16 -21.39 -12.66 -2.97
N PRO A 17 -22.72 -12.77 -2.83
CA PRO A 17 -23.57 -13.42 -3.82
C PRO A 17 -23.41 -12.75 -5.19
N SER A 18 -23.40 -13.56 -6.26
CA SER A 18 -23.30 -13.08 -7.64
C SER A 18 -24.57 -12.32 -8.03
N LEU A 19 -24.41 -11.26 -8.81
CA LEU A 19 -25.51 -10.37 -9.27
C LEU A 19 -26.40 -10.99 -10.38
N GLY A 20 -26.33 -12.30 -10.59
CA GLY A 20 -27.09 -12.99 -11.63
C GLY A 20 -26.31 -13.19 -12.94
N PRO A 21 -26.80 -14.06 -13.84
CA PRO A 21 -26.09 -14.46 -15.05
C PRO A 21 -25.89 -13.31 -16.05
N ASP A 22 -26.80 -12.35 -16.11
CA ASP A 22 -26.76 -11.25 -17.06
C ASP A 22 -25.75 -10.15 -16.71
N LEU A 23 -25.28 -10.13 -15.46
CA LEU A 23 -24.35 -9.12 -14.94
C LEU A 23 -22.97 -9.67 -14.56
N LEU A 24 -22.61 -10.86 -15.04
CA LEU A 24 -21.36 -11.55 -14.68
C LEU A 24 -20.11 -10.74 -15.00
N LEU A 25 -20.10 -9.97 -16.10
CA LEU A 25 -18.96 -9.13 -16.47
C LEU A 25 -18.79 -7.95 -15.50
N VAL A 26 -19.90 -7.32 -15.13
CA VAL A 26 -19.92 -6.21 -14.18
C VAL A 26 -19.53 -6.69 -12.79
N ASP A 27 -20.03 -7.85 -12.36
CA ASP A 27 -19.69 -8.46 -11.06
C ASP A 27 -18.18 -8.76 -10.96
N ARG A 28 -17.58 -9.33 -12.03
CA ARG A 28 -16.14 -9.58 -12.08
C ARG A 28 -15.32 -8.29 -12.00
N ALA A 29 -15.74 -7.24 -12.72
CA ALA A 29 -15.06 -5.95 -12.71
C ALA A 29 -15.12 -5.30 -11.31
N VAL A 30 -16.28 -5.33 -10.66
CA VAL A 30 -16.47 -4.80 -9.29
C VAL A 30 -15.66 -5.58 -8.28
N ARG A 31 -15.63 -6.91 -8.35
CA ARG A 31 -14.80 -7.76 -7.46
C ARG A 31 -13.33 -7.44 -7.63
N ARG A 32 -12.84 -7.33 -8.87
CA ARG A 32 -11.45 -7.00 -9.15
C ARG A 32 -11.07 -5.61 -8.62
N ALA A 33 -11.94 -4.62 -8.82
CA ALA A 33 -11.73 -3.28 -8.28
C ALA A 33 -11.69 -3.27 -6.74
N SER A 34 -12.55 -4.04 -6.09
CA SER A 34 -12.59 -4.17 -4.63
C SER A 34 -11.31 -4.85 -4.10
N GLN A 35 -10.85 -5.92 -4.73
CA GLN A 35 -9.61 -6.62 -4.36
C GLN A 35 -8.39 -5.70 -4.47
N VAL A 36 -8.29 -4.93 -5.56
CA VAL A 36 -7.19 -3.98 -5.75
C VAL A 36 -7.19 -2.90 -4.66
N ARG A 37 -8.37 -2.39 -4.28
CA ARG A 37 -8.49 -1.39 -3.19
C ARG A 37 -8.05 -1.96 -1.85
N VAL A 38 -8.47 -3.19 -1.51
CA VAL A 38 -8.08 -3.86 -0.26
C VAL A 38 -6.56 -4.09 -0.22
N LEU A 39 -5.98 -4.59 -1.32
CA LEU A 39 -4.54 -4.83 -1.40
C LEU A 39 -3.73 -3.53 -1.27
N ARG A 40 -4.17 -2.46 -1.92
CA ARG A 40 -3.52 -1.14 -1.80
C ARG A 40 -3.59 -0.60 -0.38
N GLY A 41 -4.75 -0.69 0.28
CA GLY A 41 -4.90 -0.28 1.66
C GLY A 41 -3.99 -1.07 2.61
N ALA A 42 -3.89 -2.39 2.41
CA ALA A 42 -3.00 -3.24 3.17
C ALA A 42 -1.52 -2.89 2.94
N ALA A 43 -1.11 -2.68 1.69
CA ALA A 43 0.26 -2.29 1.36
C ALA A 43 0.62 -0.93 1.98
N ALA A 44 -0.26 0.06 1.87
CA ALA A 44 -0.07 1.37 2.51
C ALA A 44 0.05 1.24 4.04
N GLY A 45 -0.78 0.42 4.68
CA GLY A 45 -0.70 0.15 6.11
C GLY A 45 0.62 -0.49 6.54
N MET A 46 1.13 -1.46 5.78
CA MET A 46 2.43 -2.09 6.05
C MET A 46 3.58 -1.08 5.90
N LEU A 47 3.55 -0.25 4.85
CA LEU A 47 4.57 0.78 4.61
C LEU A 47 4.58 1.82 5.74
N LEU A 48 3.42 2.26 6.22
CA LEU A 48 3.31 3.19 7.35
C LEU A 48 3.82 2.57 8.65
N THR A 49 3.56 1.29 8.90
CA THR A 49 4.09 0.58 10.07
C THR A 49 5.61 0.48 10.00
N ALA A 50 6.16 0.12 8.85
CA ALA A 50 7.61 0.08 8.63
C ALA A 50 8.25 1.47 8.79
N ALA A 51 7.61 2.51 8.28
CA ALA A 51 8.04 3.89 8.46
C ALA A 51 8.06 4.30 9.93
N GLY A 52 7.03 3.97 10.70
CA GLY A 52 6.96 4.24 12.14
C GLY A 52 8.09 3.57 12.92
N LEU A 53 8.37 2.29 12.63
CA LEU A 53 9.50 1.58 13.23
C LEU A 53 10.84 2.18 12.83
N GLY A 54 11.03 2.51 11.56
CA GLY A 54 12.25 3.17 11.07
C GLY A 54 12.48 4.53 11.71
N LEU A 55 11.42 5.31 11.91
CA LEU A 55 11.49 6.61 12.56
C LEU A 55 11.88 6.47 14.05
N THR A 56 11.25 5.57 14.78
CA THR A 56 11.56 5.36 16.20
C THR A 56 12.98 4.85 16.41
N MET A 57 13.41 3.86 15.64
CA MET A 57 14.79 3.34 15.74
C MET A 57 15.82 4.37 15.26
N GLY A 58 15.55 5.06 14.15
CA GLY A 58 16.45 6.09 13.61
C GLY A 58 16.65 7.24 14.58
N THR A 59 15.57 7.76 15.19
CA THR A 59 15.66 8.83 16.19
C THR A 59 16.37 8.39 17.45
N ALA A 60 16.13 7.16 17.93
CA ALA A 60 16.84 6.60 19.09
C ALA A 60 18.35 6.52 18.84
N ILE A 61 18.79 5.99 17.69
CA ILE A 61 20.20 5.90 17.32
C ILE A 61 20.85 7.29 17.23
N VAL A 62 20.18 8.25 16.57
CA VAL A 62 20.69 9.62 16.45
C VAL A 62 20.77 10.30 17.82
N SER A 63 19.79 10.09 18.71
CA SER A 63 19.82 10.69 20.05
C SER A 63 20.97 10.13 20.90
N VAL A 64 21.18 8.82 20.89
CA VAL A 64 22.29 8.18 21.60
C VAL A 64 23.64 8.70 21.06
N SER A 65 23.77 8.81 19.74
CA SER A 65 25.01 9.31 19.14
C SER A 65 25.29 10.79 19.52
N ARG A 66 24.25 11.63 19.57
CA ARG A 66 24.39 13.02 20.02
C ARG A 66 24.77 13.11 21.50
N THR A 67 24.17 12.29 22.36
CA THR A 67 24.51 12.27 23.79
C THR A 67 25.94 11.78 24.03
N ALA A 68 26.38 10.74 23.30
CA ALA A 68 27.75 10.25 23.38
C ALA A 68 28.76 11.34 22.98
N ARG A 69 28.46 12.11 21.94
CA ARG A 69 29.29 13.24 21.50
C ARG A 69 29.33 14.38 22.54
N ALA A 70 28.17 14.70 23.14
CA ALA A 70 28.09 15.76 24.15
C ALA A 70 28.89 15.42 25.43
N ASN A 71 29.05 14.12 25.74
CA ASN A 71 29.79 13.64 26.90
C ASN A 71 31.24 13.21 26.58
N ASP A 72 31.75 13.54 25.40
CA ASP A 72 33.10 13.20 24.96
C ASP A 72 33.44 11.69 24.99
N ILE A 73 32.41 10.83 25.01
CA ILE A 73 32.56 9.38 25.07
C ILE A 73 32.81 8.86 23.64
N ALA A 74 34.07 8.54 23.34
CA ALA A 74 34.51 7.81 22.12
C ALA A 74 33.91 8.33 20.77
N ALA A 75 33.67 9.64 20.66
CA ALA A 75 33.01 10.26 19.51
C ALA A 75 33.84 10.26 18.19
N THR A 76 35.04 9.64 18.18
CA THR A 76 35.99 9.71 17.07
C THR A 76 36.29 8.37 16.40
N GLY A 77 35.64 7.27 16.80
CA GLY A 77 35.87 5.94 16.23
C GLY A 77 35.03 5.63 14.97
N PRO A 78 35.46 4.69 14.10
CA PRO A 78 34.73 4.25 12.94
C PRO A 78 33.33 3.70 13.28
N GLY A 79 33.17 3.11 14.45
CA GLY A 79 31.87 2.63 14.96
C GLY A 79 30.85 3.76 15.17
N TYR A 80 31.29 4.93 15.59
CA TYR A 80 30.43 6.10 15.77
C TYR A 80 29.93 6.62 14.40
N ALA A 81 30.81 6.71 13.42
CA ALA A 81 30.43 7.14 12.06
C ALA A 81 29.41 6.17 11.44
N LEU A 82 29.59 4.86 11.60
CA LEU A 82 28.64 3.85 11.16
C LEU A 82 27.30 3.95 11.88
N MET A 83 27.29 4.19 13.18
CA MET A 83 26.07 4.36 13.95
C MET A 83 25.28 5.60 13.51
N GLN A 84 25.96 6.72 13.29
CA GLN A 84 25.31 7.95 12.82
C GLN A 84 24.79 7.79 11.39
N ALA A 85 25.58 7.18 10.49
CA ALA A 85 25.16 6.90 9.12
C ALA A 85 23.96 5.94 9.09
N GLY A 86 23.98 4.89 9.92
CA GLY A 86 22.87 3.95 10.04
C GLY A 86 21.57 4.60 10.54
N GLY A 87 21.67 5.46 11.55
CA GLY A 87 20.51 6.21 12.05
C GLY A 87 19.91 7.15 11.01
N SER A 88 20.76 7.89 10.28
CA SER A 88 20.29 8.78 9.21
C SER A 88 19.72 8.02 8.01
N ALA A 89 20.29 6.87 7.66
CA ALA A 89 19.76 6.00 6.61
C ALA A 89 18.36 5.44 6.97
N LEU A 90 18.15 5.04 8.22
CA LEU A 90 16.84 4.59 8.70
C LEU A 90 15.79 5.70 8.62
N LEU A 91 16.14 6.94 8.96
CA LEU A 91 15.24 8.08 8.83
C LEU A 91 14.88 8.37 7.37
N ALA A 92 15.85 8.32 6.47
CA ALA A 92 15.63 8.51 5.04
C ALA A 92 14.71 7.39 4.47
N LEU A 93 14.95 6.14 4.88
CA LEU A 93 14.14 5.00 4.48
C LEU A 93 12.69 5.11 5.02
N ALA A 94 12.53 5.56 6.26
CA ALA A 94 11.22 5.81 6.85
C ALA A 94 10.45 6.88 6.04
N ALA A 95 11.10 7.97 5.66
CA ALA A 95 10.50 9.01 4.82
C ALA A 95 10.10 8.46 3.44
N ALA A 96 10.95 7.64 2.81
CA ALA A 96 10.65 6.99 1.54
C ALA A 96 9.42 6.07 1.64
N PHE A 97 9.27 5.34 2.74
CA PHE A 97 8.09 4.50 2.98
C PHE A 97 6.81 5.31 3.15
N VAL A 98 6.86 6.46 3.84
CA VAL A 98 5.70 7.36 3.94
C VAL A 98 5.28 7.86 2.57
N VAL A 99 6.22 8.35 1.76
CA VAL A 99 5.92 8.80 0.39
C VAL A 99 5.34 7.68 -0.45
N SER A 100 5.93 6.48 -0.39
CA SER A 100 5.43 5.31 -1.12
C SER A 100 4.02 4.90 -0.68
N ALA A 101 3.70 5.00 0.61
CA ALA A 101 2.36 4.72 1.14
C ALA A 101 1.33 5.73 0.60
N ILE A 102 1.69 7.03 0.56
CA ILE A 102 0.83 8.08 0.01
C ILE A 102 0.60 7.84 -1.49
N VAL A 103 1.66 7.57 -2.25
CA VAL A 103 1.55 7.26 -3.69
C VAL A 103 0.65 6.05 -3.92
N ALA A 104 0.85 4.96 -3.16
CA ALA A 104 0.01 3.76 -3.27
C ALA A 104 -1.46 4.03 -2.95
N ALA A 105 -1.75 4.89 -1.97
CA ALA A 105 -3.11 5.28 -1.59
C ALA A 105 -3.78 6.18 -2.62
N CYS A 106 -3.03 7.14 -3.18
CA CYS A 106 -3.54 8.15 -4.12
C CYS A 106 -3.53 7.70 -5.58
N TRP A 107 -2.89 6.56 -5.91
CA TRP A 107 -2.83 6.10 -7.30
C TRP A 107 -4.24 5.87 -7.86
N PRO A 108 -4.59 6.48 -9.01
CA PRO A 108 -5.92 6.34 -9.57
C PRO A 108 -6.22 4.86 -9.86
N ALA A 109 -7.42 4.42 -9.50
CA ALA A 109 -7.89 3.09 -9.86
C ALA A 109 -7.88 2.96 -11.40
N PRO A 110 -7.50 1.79 -11.96
CA PRO A 110 -7.59 1.58 -13.39
C PRO A 110 -9.04 1.88 -13.81
N ARG A 111 -9.19 2.77 -14.78
CA ARG A 111 -10.49 3.05 -15.37
C ARG A 111 -10.95 1.75 -16.02
N ILE A 112 -12.11 1.25 -15.59
CA ILE A 112 -12.80 0.20 -16.32
C ILE A 112 -13.34 0.93 -17.54
N GLU A 113 -12.64 0.88 -18.65
CA GLU A 113 -13.22 1.23 -19.95
C GLU A 113 -14.38 0.25 -20.10
N ALA A 114 -15.60 0.78 -19.98
CA ALA A 114 -16.79 0.05 -20.38
C ALA A 114 -16.57 -0.28 -21.85
N GLN A 115 -16.16 -1.51 -22.11
CA GLN A 115 -16.05 -2.02 -23.47
C GLN A 115 -17.43 -1.82 -24.07
N GLU A 116 -17.55 -0.83 -24.95
CA GLU A 116 -18.79 -0.49 -25.66
C GLU A 116 -19.35 -1.80 -26.17
N ALA A 117 -20.48 -2.22 -25.60
CA ALA A 117 -21.20 -3.36 -26.15
C ALA A 117 -21.42 -3.06 -27.64
N PRO A 118 -21.08 -3.98 -28.55
CA PRO A 118 -21.26 -3.73 -29.95
C PRO A 118 -22.74 -3.43 -30.20
N THR A 119 -23.04 -2.15 -30.47
CA THR A 119 -24.38 -1.59 -30.71
C THR A 119 -25.01 -2.13 -32.01
N GLY A 120 -24.40 -3.15 -32.60
CA GLY A 120 -24.78 -3.71 -33.90
C GLY A 120 -25.78 -4.88 -33.89
N ALA A 121 -26.22 -5.36 -32.72
CA ALA A 121 -27.01 -6.62 -32.65
C ALA A 121 -28.53 -6.44 -32.61
N LEU A 122 -29.04 -5.23 -32.56
CA LEU A 122 -30.51 -5.01 -32.47
C LEU A 122 -31.17 -4.51 -33.78
N SER A 123 -30.46 -4.47 -34.91
CA SER A 123 -31.02 -3.99 -36.19
C SER A 123 -31.44 -5.12 -37.15
N GLY A 124 -31.83 -6.28 -36.65
CA GLY A 124 -32.16 -7.43 -37.51
C GLY A 124 -33.45 -8.18 -37.16
N ALA A 125 -34.35 -7.62 -36.38
CA ALA A 125 -35.68 -8.20 -36.19
C ALA A 125 -36.71 -7.48 -37.07
N GLU A 126 -36.62 -7.70 -38.38
CA GLU A 126 -37.76 -7.52 -39.25
C GLU A 126 -38.80 -8.59 -38.92
N VAL A 127 -39.90 -8.14 -38.40
CA VAL A 127 -41.12 -8.94 -38.17
C VAL A 127 -41.85 -9.11 -39.51
N PRO A 128 -42.21 -10.33 -39.96
CA PRO A 128 -43.08 -10.57 -41.07
C PRO A 128 -44.53 -10.21 -40.82
#